data_dcc595e1ed4dce35781d5cc4a70749bb
#
_entry.id   dcc595e1ed4dce35781d5cc4a70749bb
#
_cell.length_a   1.000
_cell.length_b   1.000
_cell.length_c   1.000
_cell.angle_alpha   90.00
_cell.angle_beta   90.00
_cell.angle_gamma   90.00
#
_symmetry.space_group_name_H-M   'P 1'
#
loop_
_entity.id
_entity.type
_entity.pdbx_description
1 polymer ?
#
loop_
_entity_poly.entity_id
_entity_poly.type
_entity_poly.pdbx_seq_one_letter_code
_entity_poly.pdbx_strand_id
1 'polypeptide(L)'
;MSEQNFWQFVSEQHEKLLTQVVQHLGLTFLSLFLAIIVGLPLGILIARKRKLSGSVLGIAGILQTIPSIALLGFMIPAFGIGATPAIVALLIYALLPIIRNTYTGITEVDPTVIEAAKAMGMNRWQLLFKVQIPLAMPVIIAGIRTAAVINVGVATLASFVAAGGLGEFIFGGISLNNTNMILAGAIPAALLAVFLDQTIAILQKSSYKMIKKLKYIVPVVLIIMGAVYLLNSVSENKLKAGFTPEFMGRQDGDLGLRSVYGLDVHPLVVSDAIMYKAAYEKELDLISGYSTDGRIKAFDLYVLDDDKKIFPPYFAAPVIKTKTLEKFPELEKTLNLLAGKFNDSIMTDLNYKADYLKQTPEKIARDFLVQTNLYKKPRKGNTQTIKIGSKIFGEQYILTEIYRMIIEGYTDYKVETKTGLGGTKICFDALMNDAIDFYPEYTGTGLLVLLKPSQKTIEDVSKSPEKTFDYVNLEFRKQYGIEWLKPLGFNNAYALMMRRKQAQELKIKNISDLKNYLDSK
;
A
#
# COMPACT_ATOMS: atom_id res chain seq x y z
N MET A 1 -26.41 -5.30 -9.30
CA MET A 1 -25.62 -4.89 -10.49
C MET A 1 -24.98 -6.15 -11.07
N SER A 2 -25.13 -6.42 -12.39
CA SER A 2 -24.36 -7.47 -13.03
C SER A 2 -22.89 -7.26 -12.72
N GLU A 3 -22.19 -8.28 -12.26
CA GLU A 3 -20.74 -8.22 -12.08
C GLU A 3 -20.13 -7.73 -13.40
N GLN A 4 -19.44 -6.59 -13.34
CA GLN A 4 -18.77 -6.03 -14.50
C GLN A 4 -17.80 -7.09 -15.04
N ASN A 5 -17.93 -7.47 -16.31
CA ASN A 5 -17.04 -8.44 -16.92
C ASN A 5 -15.60 -7.88 -16.93
N PHE A 6 -14.61 -8.75 -16.68
CA PHE A 6 -13.19 -8.39 -16.67
C PHE A 6 -12.76 -7.59 -17.91
N TRP A 7 -13.19 -7.98 -19.10
CA TRP A 7 -12.84 -7.29 -20.35
C TRP A 7 -13.46 -5.89 -20.46
N GLN A 8 -14.64 -5.71 -19.92
CA GLN A 8 -15.28 -4.39 -19.85
C GLN A 8 -14.51 -3.48 -18.90
N PHE A 9 -14.11 -3.99 -17.70
CA PHE A 9 -13.26 -3.25 -16.77
C PHE A 9 -11.93 -2.83 -17.40
N VAL A 10 -11.25 -3.75 -18.09
CA VAL A 10 -9.97 -3.44 -18.80
C VAL A 10 -10.19 -2.40 -19.88
N SER A 11 -11.28 -2.48 -20.65
CA SER A 11 -11.61 -1.49 -21.69
C SER A 11 -11.85 -0.09 -21.11
N GLU A 12 -12.53 0.01 -19.97
CA GLU A 12 -12.80 1.29 -19.31
C GLU A 12 -11.56 1.90 -18.64
N GLN A 13 -10.64 1.07 -18.17
CA GLN A 13 -9.42 1.50 -17.47
C GLN A 13 -8.15 1.43 -18.33
N HIS A 14 -8.27 1.25 -19.64
CA HIS A 14 -7.13 0.95 -20.53
C HIS A 14 -6.04 2.03 -20.50
N GLU A 15 -6.39 3.31 -20.49
CA GLU A 15 -5.42 4.41 -20.46
C GLU A 15 -4.61 4.41 -19.16
N LYS A 16 -5.29 4.24 -18.02
CA LYS A 16 -4.63 4.12 -16.71
C LYS A 16 -3.75 2.88 -16.66
N LEU A 17 -4.24 1.75 -17.16
CA LEU A 17 -3.51 0.50 -17.20
C LEU A 17 -2.23 0.62 -18.04
N LEU A 18 -2.30 1.22 -19.21
CA LEU A 18 -1.13 1.47 -20.08
C LEU A 18 -0.11 2.38 -19.39
N THR A 19 -0.57 3.45 -18.75
CA THR A 19 0.30 4.36 -17.98
C THR A 19 1.05 3.61 -16.88
N GLN A 20 0.36 2.75 -16.14
CA GLN A 20 0.97 1.98 -15.06
C GLN A 20 1.89 0.86 -15.56
N VAL A 21 1.61 0.27 -16.71
CA VAL A 21 2.56 -0.65 -17.39
C VAL A 21 3.85 0.08 -17.76
N VAL A 22 3.76 1.28 -18.33
CA VAL A 22 4.94 2.09 -18.69
C VAL A 22 5.73 2.48 -17.44
N GLN A 23 5.06 2.92 -16.38
CA GLN A 23 5.71 3.22 -15.10
C GLN A 23 6.41 2.00 -14.51
N HIS A 24 5.74 0.85 -14.51
CA HIS A 24 6.30 -0.41 -14.01
C HIS A 24 7.54 -0.85 -14.79
N LEU A 25 7.51 -0.73 -16.11
CA LEU A 25 8.66 -0.96 -16.97
C LEU A 25 9.79 0.02 -16.67
N GLY A 26 9.48 1.32 -16.54
CA GLY A 26 10.46 2.36 -16.23
C GLY A 26 11.20 2.10 -14.93
N LEU A 27 10.47 1.79 -13.84
CA LEU A 27 11.04 1.42 -12.55
C LEU A 27 11.95 0.19 -12.66
N THR A 28 11.46 -0.86 -13.32
CA THR A 28 12.20 -2.13 -13.50
C THR A 28 13.47 -1.92 -14.30
N PHE A 29 13.40 -1.24 -15.44
CA PHE A 29 14.56 -1.08 -16.33
C PHE A 29 15.58 -0.13 -15.77
N LEU A 30 15.17 1.00 -15.18
CA LEU A 30 16.11 1.97 -14.61
C LEU A 30 16.86 1.38 -13.42
N SER A 31 16.16 0.71 -12.50
CA SER A 31 16.80 0.04 -11.36
C SER A 31 17.72 -1.10 -11.79
N LEU A 32 17.33 -1.89 -12.79
CA LEU A 32 18.17 -2.97 -13.33
C LEU A 32 19.42 -2.41 -14.01
N PHE A 33 19.30 -1.32 -14.77
CA PHE A 33 20.41 -0.65 -15.43
C PHE A 33 21.46 -0.17 -14.39
N LEU A 34 20.99 0.52 -13.35
CA LEU A 34 21.84 0.97 -12.26
C LEU A 34 22.49 -0.21 -11.51
N ALA A 35 21.73 -1.29 -11.30
CA ALA A 35 22.24 -2.49 -10.66
C ALA A 35 23.32 -3.20 -11.51
N ILE A 36 23.21 -3.17 -12.83
CA ILE A 36 24.23 -3.68 -13.74
C ILE A 36 25.50 -2.82 -13.66
N ILE A 37 25.36 -1.49 -13.68
CA ILE A 37 26.50 -0.56 -13.58
C ILE A 37 27.29 -0.77 -12.28
N VAL A 38 26.62 -1.07 -11.18
CA VAL A 38 27.27 -1.30 -9.87
C VAL A 38 27.68 -2.76 -9.71
N GLY A 39 26.78 -3.69 -10.02
CA GLY A 39 26.94 -5.12 -9.73
C GLY A 39 27.99 -5.82 -10.60
N LEU A 40 28.07 -5.50 -11.90
CA LEU A 40 29.09 -6.10 -12.76
C LEU A 40 30.50 -5.73 -12.34
N PRO A 41 30.87 -4.44 -12.14
CA PRO A 41 32.21 -4.09 -11.67
C PRO A 41 32.54 -4.70 -10.30
N LEU A 42 31.59 -4.73 -9.36
CA LEU A 42 31.79 -5.37 -8.06
C LEU A 42 32.03 -6.89 -8.20
N GLY A 43 31.26 -7.59 -9.02
CA GLY A 43 31.44 -9.01 -9.32
C GLY A 43 32.81 -9.30 -9.93
N ILE A 44 33.26 -8.47 -10.89
CA ILE A 44 34.58 -8.56 -11.49
C ILE A 44 35.70 -8.27 -10.45
N LEU A 45 35.49 -7.27 -9.60
CA LEU A 45 36.45 -6.91 -8.55
C LEU A 45 36.69 -8.06 -7.58
N ILE A 46 35.60 -8.69 -7.08
CA ILE A 46 35.71 -9.81 -6.11
C ILE A 46 36.22 -11.09 -6.77
N ALA A 47 35.99 -11.31 -8.07
CA ALA A 47 36.59 -12.40 -8.81
C ALA A 47 38.13 -12.26 -8.87
N ARG A 48 38.62 -11.03 -8.95
CA ARG A 48 40.06 -10.73 -8.93
C ARG A 48 40.65 -10.71 -7.52
N LYS A 49 39.93 -10.16 -6.55
CA LYS A 49 40.37 -10.01 -5.16
C LYS A 49 39.51 -10.96 -4.27
N ARG A 50 39.76 -12.27 -4.39
CA ARG A 50 38.95 -13.32 -3.71
C ARG A 50 38.77 -13.09 -2.20
N LYS A 51 39.73 -12.43 -1.53
CA LYS A 51 39.60 -12.08 -0.11
C LYS A 51 38.38 -11.19 0.22
N LEU A 52 37.89 -10.40 -0.74
CA LEU A 52 36.75 -9.52 -0.57
C LEU A 52 35.41 -10.20 -0.90
N SER A 53 35.43 -11.40 -1.49
CA SER A 53 34.20 -12.04 -1.97
C SER A 53 33.22 -12.35 -0.83
N GLY A 54 33.72 -12.86 0.30
CA GLY A 54 32.89 -13.15 1.47
C GLY A 54 32.19 -11.92 2.02
N SER A 55 32.91 -10.79 2.17
CA SER A 55 32.33 -9.56 2.70
C SER A 55 31.32 -8.93 1.72
N VAL A 56 31.67 -8.82 0.44
CA VAL A 56 30.77 -8.19 -0.56
C VAL A 56 29.51 -9.01 -0.78
N LEU A 57 29.62 -10.34 -0.96
CA LEU A 57 28.48 -11.23 -1.11
C LEU A 57 27.65 -11.32 0.17
N GLY A 58 28.31 -11.28 1.34
CA GLY A 58 27.64 -11.25 2.64
C GLY A 58 26.80 -9.98 2.83
N ILE A 59 27.37 -8.80 2.56
CA ILE A 59 26.62 -7.52 2.65
C ILE A 59 25.44 -7.52 1.67
N ALA A 60 25.68 -7.87 0.39
CA ALA A 60 24.61 -7.92 -0.59
C ALA A 60 23.51 -8.94 -0.21
N GLY A 61 23.92 -10.07 0.40
CA GLY A 61 22.99 -11.07 0.93
C GLY A 61 22.14 -10.53 2.09
N ILE A 62 22.76 -9.86 3.07
CA ILE A 62 22.05 -9.25 4.20
C ILE A 62 21.03 -8.22 3.69
N LEU A 63 21.43 -7.34 2.77
CA LEU A 63 20.53 -6.34 2.19
C LEU A 63 19.32 -6.96 1.50
N GLN A 64 19.49 -8.12 0.85
CA GLN A 64 18.38 -8.84 0.21
C GLN A 64 17.45 -9.55 1.22
N THR A 65 17.89 -9.80 2.46
CA THR A 65 17.02 -10.40 3.50
C THR A 65 16.07 -9.39 4.14
N ILE A 66 16.31 -8.09 3.98
CA ILE A 66 15.41 -7.06 4.50
C ILE A 66 14.06 -7.18 3.78
N PRO A 67 12.92 -7.28 4.47
CA PRO A 67 11.62 -7.30 3.82
C PRO A 67 11.42 -6.08 2.90
N SER A 68 10.94 -6.28 1.68
CA SER A 68 10.86 -5.24 0.65
C SER A 68 10.05 -4.01 1.08
N ILE A 69 8.93 -4.21 1.76
CA ILE A 69 8.11 -3.11 2.31
C ILE A 69 8.90 -2.33 3.37
N ALA A 70 9.66 -3.02 4.23
CA ALA A 70 10.50 -2.36 5.24
C ALA A 70 11.63 -1.56 4.59
N LEU A 71 12.28 -2.12 3.55
CA LEU A 71 13.33 -1.41 2.82
C LEU A 71 12.78 -0.14 2.14
N LEU A 72 11.62 -0.23 1.49
CA LEU A 72 10.94 0.95 0.93
C LEU A 72 10.66 1.99 2.02
N GLY A 73 10.15 1.58 3.18
CA GLY A 73 9.89 2.48 4.30
C GLY A 73 11.17 3.16 4.83
N PHE A 74 12.30 2.44 4.89
CA PHE A 74 13.59 3.02 5.30
C PHE A 74 14.16 4.03 4.30
N MET A 75 13.77 3.95 3.03
CA MET A 75 14.24 4.89 2.01
C MET A 75 13.51 6.25 2.07
N ILE A 76 12.27 6.30 2.58
CA ILE A 76 11.46 7.51 2.61
C ILE A 76 12.13 8.68 3.34
N PRO A 77 12.70 8.53 4.56
CA PRO A 77 13.33 9.66 5.26
C PRO A 77 14.53 10.25 4.52
N ALA A 78 15.17 9.48 3.64
CA ALA A 78 16.36 9.90 2.90
C ALA A 78 16.04 10.45 1.50
N PHE A 79 14.99 9.94 0.84
CA PHE A 79 14.71 10.19 -0.57
C PHE A 79 13.28 10.72 -0.83
N GLY A 80 12.47 10.94 0.22
CA GLY A 80 11.07 11.31 0.06
C GLY A 80 10.19 10.16 -0.44
N ILE A 81 9.03 10.49 -1.01
CA ILE A 81 8.12 9.55 -1.67
C ILE A 81 8.31 9.58 -3.20
N GLY A 82 7.79 8.56 -3.89
CA GLY A 82 7.80 8.49 -5.36
C GLY A 82 8.86 7.54 -5.93
N ALA A 83 9.35 7.86 -7.13
CA ALA A 83 10.22 7.00 -7.91
C ALA A 83 11.57 6.72 -7.26
N THR A 84 12.19 7.71 -6.64
CA THR A 84 13.58 7.61 -6.14
C THR A 84 13.75 6.51 -5.09
N PRO A 85 12.97 6.47 -3.98
CA PRO A 85 13.09 5.39 -2.99
C PRO A 85 12.81 4.02 -3.59
N ALA A 86 11.86 3.91 -4.53
CA ALA A 86 11.56 2.65 -5.20
C ALA A 86 12.73 2.16 -6.07
N ILE A 87 13.34 3.04 -6.87
CA ILE A 87 14.49 2.70 -7.72
C ILE A 87 15.67 2.24 -6.87
N VAL A 88 15.97 2.92 -5.75
CA VAL A 88 17.05 2.54 -4.84
C VAL A 88 16.79 1.17 -4.21
N ALA A 89 15.59 0.91 -3.75
CA ALA A 89 15.22 -0.38 -3.19
C ALA A 89 15.33 -1.51 -4.22
N LEU A 90 14.79 -1.32 -5.42
CA LEU A 90 14.87 -2.27 -6.52
C LEU A 90 16.32 -2.53 -6.95
N LEU A 91 17.16 -1.50 -7.01
CA LEU A 91 18.59 -1.63 -7.26
C LEU A 91 19.24 -2.55 -6.23
N ILE A 92 19.00 -2.34 -4.94
CA ILE A 92 19.56 -3.15 -3.85
C ILE A 92 19.19 -4.63 -4.03
N TYR A 93 17.93 -4.93 -4.34
CA TYR A 93 17.48 -6.32 -4.57
C TYR A 93 18.11 -6.98 -5.78
N ALA A 94 18.40 -6.21 -6.82
CA ALA A 94 19.04 -6.71 -8.05
C ALA A 94 20.55 -6.96 -7.90
N LEU A 95 21.22 -6.36 -6.91
CA LEU A 95 22.68 -6.44 -6.78
C LEU A 95 23.17 -7.85 -6.53
N LEU A 96 22.60 -8.60 -5.59
CA LEU A 96 23.12 -9.91 -5.21
C LEU A 96 23.15 -10.92 -6.36
N PRO A 97 22.07 -11.13 -7.15
CA PRO A 97 22.09 -12.04 -8.30
C PRO A 97 23.17 -11.63 -9.33
N ILE A 98 23.31 -10.33 -9.61
CA ILE A 98 24.26 -9.83 -10.59
C ILE A 98 25.69 -10.04 -10.09
N ILE A 99 26.02 -9.62 -8.87
CA ILE A 99 27.36 -9.76 -8.27
C ILE A 99 27.75 -11.23 -8.18
N ARG A 100 26.85 -12.08 -7.64
CA ARG A 100 27.11 -13.50 -7.44
C ARG A 100 27.36 -14.24 -8.74
N ASN A 101 26.48 -14.07 -9.74
CA ASN A 101 26.63 -14.75 -11.03
C ASN A 101 27.85 -14.22 -11.81
N THR A 102 28.17 -12.93 -11.69
CA THR A 102 29.40 -12.38 -12.29
C THR A 102 30.64 -12.99 -11.66
N TYR A 103 30.69 -13.07 -10.34
CA TYR A 103 31.77 -13.70 -9.60
C TYR A 103 31.93 -15.18 -9.98
N THR A 104 30.86 -15.96 -9.87
CA THR A 104 30.84 -17.39 -10.19
C THR A 104 31.23 -17.64 -11.64
N GLY A 105 30.63 -16.93 -12.58
CA GLY A 105 30.93 -17.11 -14.00
C GLY A 105 32.40 -16.85 -14.35
N ILE A 106 33.03 -15.86 -13.72
CA ILE A 106 34.46 -15.56 -13.97
C ILE A 106 35.39 -16.58 -13.28
N THR A 107 35.02 -17.03 -12.06
CA THR A 107 35.88 -17.92 -11.27
C THR A 107 35.78 -19.38 -11.68
N GLU A 108 34.70 -19.80 -12.35
CA GLU A 108 34.44 -21.15 -12.83
C GLU A 108 34.86 -21.36 -14.30
N VAL A 109 35.51 -20.39 -14.93
CA VAL A 109 36.13 -20.59 -16.26
C VAL A 109 37.20 -21.68 -16.15
N ASP A 110 37.16 -22.65 -17.09
CA ASP A 110 38.06 -23.80 -17.13
C ASP A 110 39.51 -23.38 -16.94
N PRO A 111 40.23 -23.90 -15.92
CA PRO A 111 41.61 -23.60 -15.66
C PRO A 111 42.53 -23.89 -16.84
N THR A 112 42.25 -24.93 -17.63
CA THR A 112 43.06 -25.28 -18.80
C THR A 112 43.02 -24.19 -19.88
N VAL A 113 41.88 -23.54 -20.09
CA VAL A 113 41.72 -22.40 -21.01
C VAL A 113 42.48 -21.19 -20.49
N ILE A 114 42.49 -20.97 -19.17
CA ILE A 114 43.21 -19.87 -18.53
C ILE A 114 44.71 -20.07 -18.69
N GLU A 115 45.23 -21.30 -18.48
CA GLU A 115 46.63 -21.65 -18.62
C GLU A 115 47.09 -21.51 -20.08
N ALA A 116 46.34 -21.99 -21.05
CA ALA A 116 46.61 -21.83 -22.46
C ALA A 116 46.71 -20.34 -22.85
N ALA A 117 45.80 -19.52 -22.38
CA ALA A 117 45.80 -18.08 -22.65
C ALA A 117 47.04 -17.37 -22.02
N LYS A 118 47.47 -17.80 -20.83
CA LYS A 118 48.71 -17.29 -20.21
C LYS A 118 49.93 -17.74 -21.00
N ALA A 119 49.97 -18.99 -21.44
CA ALA A 119 51.08 -19.52 -22.26
C ALA A 119 51.23 -18.75 -23.59
N MET A 120 50.11 -18.24 -24.16
CA MET A 120 50.11 -17.34 -25.31
C MET A 120 50.54 -15.90 -24.99
N GLY A 121 51.01 -15.60 -23.77
CA GLY A 121 51.50 -14.30 -23.40
C GLY A 121 50.42 -13.25 -23.07
N MET A 122 49.20 -13.66 -22.82
CA MET A 122 48.13 -12.72 -22.46
C MET A 122 48.37 -12.08 -21.08
N ASN A 123 48.32 -10.76 -21.03
CA ASN A 123 48.33 -10.05 -19.76
C ASN A 123 46.97 -10.20 -19.01
N ARG A 124 46.94 -9.78 -17.71
CA ARG A 124 45.78 -9.94 -16.83
C ARG A 124 44.47 -9.29 -17.38
N TRP A 125 44.59 -8.19 -18.11
CA TRP A 125 43.44 -7.50 -18.70
C TRP A 125 42.98 -8.20 -20.00
N GLN A 126 43.92 -8.65 -20.82
CA GLN A 126 43.61 -9.45 -22.00
C GLN A 126 42.90 -10.77 -21.61
N LEU A 127 43.44 -11.46 -20.59
CA LEU A 127 42.84 -12.67 -20.07
C LEU A 127 41.38 -12.42 -19.58
N LEU A 128 41.15 -11.37 -18.82
CA LEU A 128 39.82 -11.02 -18.33
C LEU A 128 38.85 -10.71 -19.48
N PHE A 129 39.17 -9.74 -20.31
CA PHE A 129 38.23 -9.21 -21.32
C PHE A 129 38.11 -10.06 -22.59
N LYS A 130 39.17 -10.81 -22.96
CA LYS A 130 39.18 -11.63 -24.19
C LYS A 130 38.82 -13.11 -23.94
N VAL A 131 38.97 -13.60 -22.69
CA VAL A 131 38.77 -15.01 -22.35
C VAL A 131 37.70 -15.17 -21.27
N GLN A 132 37.98 -14.66 -20.06
CA GLN A 132 37.09 -14.97 -18.91
C GLN A 132 35.71 -14.37 -19.05
N ILE A 133 35.55 -13.07 -19.33
CA ILE A 133 34.23 -12.44 -19.49
C ILE A 133 33.43 -13.05 -20.63
N PRO A 134 33.98 -13.27 -21.85
CA PRO A 134 33.23 -13.95 -22.91
C PRO A 134 32.72 -15.35 -22.54
N LEU A 135 33.54 -16.14 -21.85
CA LEU A 135 33.15 -17.48 -21.41
C LEU A 135 32.17 -17.45 -20.22
N ALA A 136 32.29 -16.45 -19.35
CA ALA A 136 31.39 -16.22 -18.23
C ALA A 136 30.04 -15.60 -18.61
N MET A 137 29.92 -15.05 -19.84
CA MET A 137 28.77 -14.28 -20.28
C MET A 137 27.42 -14.99 -20.10
N PRO A 138 27.26 -16.29 -20.39
CA PRO A 138 25.99 -17.00 -20.16
C PRO A 138 25.58 -16.99 -18.67
N VAL A 139 26.52 -17.11 -17.74
CA VAL A 139 26.29 -17.09 -16.30
C VAL A 139 25.99 -15.66 -15.81
N ILE A 140 26.72 -14.67 -16.34
CA ILE A 140 26.47 -13.26 -16.04
C ILE A 140 25.06 -12.86 -16.48
N ILE A 141 24.65 -13.23 -17.70
CA ILE A 141 23.31 -12.94 -18.22
C ILE A 141 22.23 -13.67 -17.40
N ALA A 142 22.49 -14.89 -16.92
CA ALA A 142 21.59 -15.59 -16.00
C ALA A 142 21.38 -14.81 -14.71
N GLY A 143 22.42 -14.16 -14.15
CA GLY A 143 22.30 -13.27 -13.00
C GLY A 143 21.44 -12.04 -13.27
N ILE A 144 21.63 -11.40 -14.42
CA ILE A 144 20.82 -10.25 -14.87
C ILE A 144 19.35 -10.67 -15.07
N ARG A 145 19.11 -11.84 -15.67
CA ARG A 145 17.78 -12.42 -15.86
C ARG A 145 17.06 -12.63 -14.52
N THR A 146 17.74 -13.24 -13.56
CA THR A 146 17.18 -13.43 -12.21
C THR A 146 16.86 -12.09 -11.55
N ALA A 147 17.76 -11.10 -11.64
CA ALA A 147 17.53 -9.76 -11.11
C ALA A 147 16.32 -9.07 -11.78
N ALA A 148 16.17 -9.20 -13.10
CA ALA A 148 15.04 -8.62 -13.83
C ALA A 148 13.69 -9.18 -13.35
N VAL A 149 13.57 -10.50 -13.19
CA VAL A 149 12.34 -11.17 -12.71
C VAL A 149 12.03 -10.75 -11.28
N ILE A 150 13.03 -10.71 -10.39
CA ILE A 150 12.86 -10.23 -9.01
C ILE A 150 12.35 -8.78 -9.02
N ASN A 151 12.97 -7.91 -9.83
CA ASN A 151 12.58 -6.50 -9.89
C ASN A 151 11.15 -6.30 -10.38
N VAL A 152 10.65 -7.05 -11.36
CA VAL A 152 9.24 -6.98 -11.78
C VAL A 152 8.31 -7.32 -10.59
N GLY A 153 8.61 -8.37 -9.85
CA GLY A 153 7.81 -8.74 -8.68
C GLY A 153 7.85 -7.68 -7.57
N VAL A 154 9.03 -7.20 -7.21
CA VAL A 154 9.20 -6.19 -6.15
C VAL A 154 8.67 -4.82 -6.56
N ALA A 155 8.71 -4.47 -7.85
CA ALA A 155 8.17 -3.21 -8.36
C ALA A 155 6.64 -3.08 -8.15
N THR A 156 5.90 -4.17 -7.95
CA THR A 156 4.48 -4.07 -7.52
C THR A 156 4.35 -3.37 -6.18
N LEU A 157 5.33 -3.51 -5.27
CA LEU A 157 5.32 -2.88 -3.96
C LEU A 157 5.71 -1.39 -4.01
N ALA A 158 6.25 -0.90 -5.13
CA ALA A 158 6.63 0.50 -5.29
C ALA A 158 5.43 1.47 -5.18
N SER A 159 4.22 1.00 -5.44
CA SER A 159 2.99 1.78 -5.24
C SER A 159 2.75 2.20 -3.79
N PHE A 160 3.30 1.48 -2.79
CA PHE A 160 3.22 1.90 -1.38
C PHE A 160 3.93 3.22 -1.09
N VAL A 161 4.97 3.54 -1.87
CA VAL A 161 5.73 4.79 -1.73
C VAL A 161 5.40 5.79 -2.83
N ALA A 162 4.24 5.68 -3.46
CA ALA A 162 3.78 6.55 -4.54
C ALA A 162 4.65 6.53 -5.82
N ALA A 163 5.35 5.45 -6.09
CA ALA A 163 6.14 5.33 -7.30
C ALA A 163 5.32 4.87 -8.53
N GLY A 164 4.04 4.59 -8.35
CA GLY A 164 3.15 4.10 -9.41
C GLY A 164 3.37 2.63 -9.79
N GLY A 165 2.95 2.27 -10.99
CA GLY A 165 3.09 0.93 -11.54
C GLY A 165 1.91 0.01 -11.25
N LEU A 166 1.94 -1.20 -11.79
CA LEU A 166 0.85 -2.19 -11.74
C LEU A 166 0.38 -2.56 -10.32
N GLY A 167 1.21 -2.29 -9.32
CA GLY A 167 0.85 -2.47 -7.90
C GLY A 167 -0.35 -1.63 -7.46
N GLU A 168 -0.60 -0.47 -8.07
CA GLU A 168 -1.79 0.33 -7.75
C GLU A 168 -3.10 -0.40 -8.03
N PHE A 169 -3.19 -1.11 -9.17
CA PHE A 169 -4.35 -1.95 -9.49
C PHE A 169 -4.49 -3.11 -8.51
N ILE A 170 -3.37 -3.77 -8.16
CA ILE A 170 -3.40 -4.91 -7.24
C ILE A 170 -3.88 -4.47 -5.86
N PHE A 171 -3.25 -3.49 -5.25
CA PHE A 171 -3.58 -3.04 -3.89
C PHE A 171 -4.90 -2.27 -3.83
N GLY A 172 -5.20 -1.44 -4.84
CA GLY A 172 -6.51 -0.82 -4.97
C GLY A 172 -7.63 -1.84 -5.08
N GLY A 173 -7.42 -2.88 -5.89
CA GLY A 173 -8.39 -3.99 -6.03
C GLY A 173 -8.59 -4.78 -4.74
N ILE A 174 -7.53 -5.03 -3.96
CA ILE A 174 -7.63 -5.65 -2.63
C ILE A 174 -8.44 -4.75 -1.69
N SER A 175 -8.11 -3.46 -1.63
CA SER A 175 -8.79 -2.49 -0.75
C SER A 175 -10.28 -2.33 -1.10
N LEU A 176 -10.63 -2.35 -2.40
CA LEU A 176 -12.00 -2.20 -2.91
C LEU A 176 -12.78 -3.51 -3.03
N ASN A 177 -12.16 -4.65 -2.68
CA ASN A 177 -12.75 -5.98 -2.94
C ASN A 177 -13.18 -6.13 -4.42
N ASN A 178 -12.32 -5.75 -5.34
CA ASN A 178 -12.56 -5.80 -6.78
C ASN A 178 -11.57 -6.77 -7.45
N THR A 179 -12.03 -8.00 -7.69
CA THR A 179 -11.22 -9.06 -8.32
C THR A 179 -10.77 -8.69 -9.73
N ASN A 180 -11.61 -8.00 -10.52
CA ASN A 180 -11.24 -7.55 -11.87
C ASN A 180 -10.08 -6.57 -11.83
N MET A 181 -10.06 -5.66 -10.86
CA MET A 181 -8.97 -4.71 -10.66
C MET A 181 -7.67 -5.41 -10.24
N ILE A 182 -7.74 -6.40 -9.33
CA ILE A 182 -6.57 -7.22 -8.94
C ILE A 182 -5.99 -7.93 -10.16
N LEU A 183 -6.83 -8.59 -10.95
CA LEU A 183 -6.41 -9.31 -12.15
C LEU A 183 -5.83 -8.38 -13.21
N ALA A 184 -6.40 -7.18 -13.40
CA ALA A 184 -5.91 -6.17 -14.33
C ALA A 184 -4.49 -5.67 -13.98
N GLY A 185 -4.10 -5.71 -12.73
CA GLY A 185 -2.72 -5.44 -12.31
C GLY A 185 -1.81 -6.67 -12.35
N ALA A 186 -2.30 -7.81 -11.83
CA ALA A 186 -1.50 -9.02 -11.64
C ALA A 186 -1.16 -9.73 -12.95
N ILE A 187 -2.12 -9.84 -13.90
CA ILE A 187 -1.89 -10.52 -15.18
C ILE A 187 -0.81 -9.80 -16.00
N PRO A 188 -0.89 -8.48 -16.27
CA PRO A 188 0.17 -7.78 -16.98
C PRO A 188 1.54 -7.85 -16.27
N ALA A 189 1.60 -7.78 -14.94
CA ALA A 189 2.84 -7.91 -14.19
C ALA A 189 3.48 -9.30 -14.38
N ALA A 190 2.69 -10.37 -14.30
CA ALA A 190 3.16 -11.72 -14.54
C ALA A 190 3.61 -11.94 -15.99
N LEU A 191 2.82 -11.46 -16.97
CA LEU A 191 3.19 -11.53 -18.38
C LEU A 191 4.48 -10.76 -18.67
N LEU A 192 4.68 -9.60 -18.04
CA LEU A 192 5.89 -8.81 -18.15
C LEU A 192 7.11 -9.56 -17.62
N ALA A 193 6.98 -10.20 -16.44
CA ALA A 193 8.05 -11.02 -15.88
C ALA A 193 8.45 -12.17 -16.81
N VAL A 194 7.46 -12.90 -17.34
CA VAL A 194 7.67 -14.00 -18.29
C VAL A 194 8.29 -13.49 -19.60
N PHE A 195 7.80 -12.38 -20.12
CA PHE A 195 8.32 -11.77 -21.35
C PHE A 195 9.79 -11.36 -21.20
N LEU A 196 10.14 -10.68 -20.10
CA LEU A 196 11.52 -10.29 -19.81
C LEU A 196 12.41 -11.51 -19.60
N ASP A 197 11.94 -12.50 -18.87
CA ASP A 197 12.66 -13.76 -18.64
C ASP A 197 13.01 -14.45 -19.97
N GLN A 198 12.03 -14.63 -20.85
CA GLN A 198 12.23 -15.27 -22.15
C GLN A 198 13.11 -14.43 -23.07
N THR A 199 12.92 -13.11 -23.10
CA THR A 199 13.74 -12.22 -23.93
C THR A 199 15.20 -12.30 -23.52
N ILE A 200 15.51 -12.23 -22.23
CA ILE A 200 16.89 -12.35 -21.73
C ILE A 200 17.42 -13.77 -21.93
N ALA A 201 16.58 -14.82 -21.83
CA ALA A 201 16.99 -16.21 -22.10
C ALA A 201 17.41 -16.42 -23.57
N ILE A 202 16.72 -15.80 -24.53
CA ILE A 202 17.09 -15.81 -25.95
C ILE A 202 18.46 -15.12 -26.11
N LEU A 203 18.68 -13.98 -25.45
CA LEU A 203 19.96 -13.29 -25.45
C LEU A 203 21.08 -14.15 -24.86
N GLN A 204 20.80 -14.87 -23.77
CA GLN A 204 21.74 -15.78 -23.12
C GLN A 204 22.23 -16.91 -24.04
N LYS A 205 21.33 -17.45 -24.87
CA LYS A 205 21.64 -18.51 -25.86
C LYS A 205 22.31 -18.00 -27.14
N SER A 206 22.29 -16.68 -27.34
CA SER A 206 22.74 -16.07 -28.57
C SER A 206 24.27 -16.06 -28.69
N SER A 207 24.75 -16.18 -29.93
CA SER A 207 26.18 -16.15 -30.24
C SER A 207 26.86 -14.87 -29.77
N TYR A 208 28.09 -14.96 -29.33
CA TYR A 208 28.93 -13.83 -28.90
C TYR A 208 28.95 -12.65 -29.88
N LYS A 209 28.86 -12.93 -31.20
CA LYS A 209 28.76 -11.88 -32.24
C LYS A 209 27.48 -11.03 -32.08
N MET A 210 26.36 -11.64 -31.71
CA MET A 210 25.10 -10.93 -31.48
C MET A 210 25.13 -10.15 -30.15
N ILE A 211 25.68 -10.73 -29.12
CA ILE A 211 25.90 -10.04 -27.81
C ILE A 211 26.78 -8.80 -28.01
N LYS A 212 27.80 -8.86 -28.87
CA LYS A 212 28.67 -7.71 -29.17
C LYS A 212 27.93 -6.55 -29.85
N LYS A 213 26.89 -6.79 -30.63
CA LYS A 213 26.01 -5.73 -31.18
C LYS A 213 25.04 -5.21 -30.12
N LEU A 214 24.48 -6.09 -29.30
CA LEU A 214 23.51 -5.74 -28.26
C LEU A 214 24.12 -4.91 -27.10
N LYS A 215 25.42 -4.98 -26.86
CA LYS A 215 26.07 -4.19 -25.81
C LYS A 215 25.87 -2.67 -25.94
N TYR A 216 25.54 -2.18 -27.14
CA TYR A 216 25.24 -0.77 -27.39
C TYR A 216 23.73 -0.52 -27.38
N ILE A 217 22.90 -1.46 -27.84
CA ILE A 217 21.45 -1.30 -27.95
C ILE A 217 20.79 -1.40 -26.57
N VAL A 218 21.15 -2.40 -25.76
CA VAL A 218 20.53 -2.63 -24.43
C VAL A 218 20.66 -1.42 -23.51
N PRO A 219 21.88 -0.83 -23.28
CA PRO A 219 21.98 0.37 -22.45
C PRO A 219 21.16 1.54 -22.98
N VAL A 220 21.12 1.74 -24.31
CA VAL A 220 20.34 2.82 -24.93
C VAL A 220 18.85 2.63 -24.67
N VAL A 221 18.31 1.41 -24.85
CA VAL A 221 16.91 1.10 -24.56
C VAL A 221 16.60 1.32 -23.08
N LEU A 222 17.45 0.86 -22.16
CA LEU A 222 17.28 1.04 -20.72
C LEU A 222 17.30 2.53 -20.34
N ILE A 223 18.21 3.31 -20.94
CA ILE A 223 18.31 4.77 -20.71
C ILE A 223 17.07 5.48 -21.26
N ILE A 224 16.62 5.15 -22.48
CA ILE A 224 15.43 5.77 -23.08
C ILE A 224 14.20 5.48 -22.22
N MET A 225 13.98 4.23 -21.80
CA MET A 225 12.83 3.88 -20.98
C MET A 225 12.90 4.52 -19.59
N GLY A 226 14.08 4.60 -18.99
CA GLY A 226 14.29 5.33 -17.75
C GLY A 226 14.05 6.84 -17.92
N ALA A 227 14.52 7.44 -19.01
CA ALA A 227 14.31 8.86 -19.32
C ALA A 227 12.83 9.18 -19.56
N VAL A 228 12.11 8.36 -20.33
CA VAL A 228 10.66 8.50 -20.54
C VAL A 228 9.90 8.47 -19.20
N TYR A 229 10.28 7.56 -18.32
CA TYR A 229 9.68 7.49 -16.98
C TYR A 229 9.96 8.76 -16.15
N LEU A 230 11.22 9.23 -16.12
CA LEU A 230 11.60 10.42 -15.36
C LEU A 230 10.97 11.69 -15.94
N LEU A 231 10.89 11.83 -17.25
CA LEU A 231 10.26 12.99 -17.92
C LEU A 231 8.76 13.05 -17.64
N ASN A 232 8.07 11.90 -17.63
CA ASN A 232 6.67 11.84 -17.28
C ASN A 232 6.40 12.08 -15.78
N SER A 233 7.40 11.90 -14.92
CA SER A 233 7.28 12.19 -13.48
C SER A 233 7.55 13.65 -13.14
N VAL A 234 8.16 14.43 -14.03
CA VAL A 234 8.39 15.89 -13.88
C VAL A 234 7.23 16.65 -14.50
N SER A 235 6.01 16.41 -14.06
CA SER A 235 4.86 17.17 -14.53
C SER A 235 4.57 18.35 -13.61
N GLU A 236 4.69 19.55 -14.18
CA GLU A 236 4.02 20.83 -13.92
C GLU A 236 3.70 21.31 -12.47
N ASN A 237 3.73 22.62 -12.29
CA ASN A 237 3.32 23.48 -11.15
C ASN A 237 1.85 23.29 -10.65
N LYS A 238 1.30 22.09 -10.73
CA LYS A 238 -0.02 21.74 -10.19
C LYS A 238 0.15 21.21 -8.77
N LEU A 239 -0.86 21.46 -7.91
CA LEU A 239 -0.91 20.89 -6.57
C LEU A 239 -0.71 19.37 -6.63
N LYS A 240 0.27 18.86 -5.89
CA LYS A 240 0.53 17.43 -5.80
C LYS A 240 -0.47 16.79 -4.85
N ALA A 241 -1.37 15.98 -5.39
CA ALA A 241 -2.34 15.24 -4.60
C ALA A 241 -1.81 13.83 -4.26
N GLY A 242 -2.04 13.37 -3.03
CA GLY A 242 -1.79 12.01 -2.60
C GLY A 242 -3.06 11.39 -2.01
N PHE A 243 -3.51 10.26 -2.55
CA PHE A 243 -4.71 9.57 -2.09
C PHE A 243 -4.38 8.14 -1.68
N THR A 244 -5.08 7.62 -0.68
CA THR A 244 -4.92 6.22 -0.28
C THR A 244 -5.51 5.28 -1.34
N PRO A 245 -5.00 4.02 -1.45
CA PRO A 245 -5.60 3.03 -2.33
C PRO A 245 -7.10 2.81 -2.07
N GLU A 246 -7.53 2.94 -0.81
CA GLU A 246 -8.93 2.79 -0.40
C GLU A 246 -9.82 3.94 -0.87
N PHE A 247 -9.27 5.14 -1.06
CA PHE A 247 -10.00 6.31 -1.53
C PHE A 247 -10.21 6.29 -3.05
N MET A 248 -9.32 5.62 -3.78
CA MET A 248 -9.38 5.50 -5.23
C MET A 248 -10.50 4.55 -5.68
N GLY A 249 -11.21 4.90 -6.76
CA GLY A 249 -12.25 4.06 -7.36
C GLY A 249 -13.57 4.01 -6.59
N ARG A 250 -13.80 4.89 -5.61
CA ARG A 250 -15.03 4.96 -4.80
C ARG A 250 -15.90 6.15 -5.21
N GLN A 251 -17.21 6.00 -5.09
CA GLN A 251 -18.17 7.10 -5.30
C GLN A 251 -18.06 8.18 -4.21
N ASP A 252 -17.69 7.80 -3.00
CA ASP A 252 -17.33 8.68 -1.89
C ASP A 252 -15.81 8.89 -1.79
N GLY A 253 -15.14 8.96 -2.91
CA GLY A 253 -13.72 9.16 -3.05
C GLY A 253 -13.41 9.87 -4.37
N ASP A 254 -12.39 9.42 -5.09
CA ASP A 254 -11.92 10.07 -6.32
C ASP A 254 -12.99 10.10 -7.43
N LEU A 255 -13.85 9.10 -7.54
CA LEU A 255 -14.94 9.11 -8.52
C LEU A 255 -15.99 10.17 -8.19
N GLY A 256 -16.35 10.35 -6.93
CA GLY A 256 -17.26 11.41 -6.50
C GLY A 256 -16.65 12.80 -6.67
N LEU A 257 -15.34 12.94 -6.39
CA LEU A 257 -14.63 14.20 -6.65
C LEU A 257 -14.69 14.58 -8.14
N ARG A 258 -14.49 13.61 -9.03
CA ARG A 258 -14.56 13.85 -10.49
C ARG A 258 -15.99 14.10 -10.96
N SER A 259 -16.95 13.27 -10.56
CA SER A 259 -18.32 13.33 -11.07
C SER A 259 -19.15 14.50 -10.52
N VAL A 260 -18.99 14.82 -9.21
CA VAL A 260 -19.80 15.84 -8.52
C VAL A 260 -19.10 17.18 -8.48
N TYR A 261 -17.78 17.20 -8.20
CA TYR A 261 -17.00 18.43 -8.14
C TYR A 261 -16.32 18.78 -9.45
N GLY A 262 -16.22 17.85 -10.40
CA GLY A 262 -15.39 18.01 -11.61
C GLY A 262 -13.90 18.10 -11.28
N LEU A 263 -13.48 17.60 -10.12
CA LEU A 263 -12.12 17.70 -9.62
C LEU A 263 -11.29 16.51 -10.09
N ASP A 264 -10.38 16.74 -11.03
CA ASP A 264 -9.41 15.73 -11.50
C ASP A 264 -7.98 16.20 -11.21
N VAL A 265 -7.40 15.68 -10.13
CA VAL A 265 -6.08 16.08 -9.62
C VAL A 265 -4.96 15.07 -9.94
N HIS A 266 -5.24 14.00 -10.66
CA HIS A 266 -4.28 12.94 -11.00
C HIS A 266 -3.41 12.53 -9.80
N PRO A 267 -4.01 12.01 -8.72
CA PRO A 267 -3.32 11.82 -7.45
C PRO A 267 -2.28 10.70 -7.52
N LEU A 268 -1.20 10.87 -6.78
CA LEU A 268 -0.29 9.79 -6.43
C LEU A 268 -1.00 8.85 -5.46
N VAL A 269 -0.93 7.54 -5.70
CA VAL A 269 -1.45 6.56 -4.74
C VAL A 269 -0.40 6.33 -3.66
N VAL A 270 -0.74 6.68 -2.42
CA VAL A 270 0.19 6.71 -1.29
C VAL A 270 -0.42 5.95 -0.11
N SER A 271 0.40 5.18 0.59
CA SER A 271 -0.07 4.52 1.81
C SER A 271 -0.39 5.54 2.90
N ASP A 272 -1.44 5.26 3.68
CA ASP A 272 -1.86 6.10 4.82
C ASP A 272 -0.72 6.35 5.82
N ALA A 273 0.14 5.36 6.03
CA ALA A 273 1.25 5.44 6.99
C ALA A 273 2.23 6.60 6.71
N ILE A 274 2.40 7.00 5.45
CA ILE A 274 3.38 8.02 5.05
C ILE A 274 2.73 9.31 4.53
N MET A 275 1.48 9.26 4.10
CA MET A 275 0.79 10.34 3.40
C MET A 275 0.72 11.65 4.20
N TYR A 276 0.35 11.57 5.48
CA TYR A 276 0.26 12.75 6.36
C TYR A 276 1.63 13.40 6.60
N LYS A 277 2.66 12.57 6.77
CA LYS A 277 4.03 13.07 6.92
C LYS A 277 4.52 13.71 5.63
N ALA A 278 4.23 13.13 4.48
CA ALA A 278 4.57 13.69 3.17
C ALA A 278 3.87 15.05 2.93
N ALA A 279 2.63 15.23 3.40
CA ALA A 279 1.95 16.52 3.37
C ALA A 279 2.66 17.55 4.28
N TYR A 280 3.05 17.16 5.49
CA TYR A 280 3.81 18.01 6.41
C TYR A 280 5.17 18.44 5.83
N GLU A 281 5.90 17.51 5.23
CA GLU A 281 7.22 17.74 4.59
C GLU A 281 7.12 18.44 3.22
N LYS A 282 5.92 18.84 2.79
CA LYS A 282 5.64 19.54 1.52
C LYS A 282 5.90 18.71 0.25
N GLU A 283 5.98 17.40 0.39
CA GLU A 283 6.03 16.46 -0.74
C GLU A 283 4.67 16.35 -1.44
N LEU A 284 3.58 16.52 -0.65
CA LEU A 284 2.19 16.57 -1.10
C LEU A 284 1.54 17.88 -0.65
N ASP A 285 0.60 18.37 -1.45
CA ASP A 285 -0.16 19.59 -1.17
C ASP A 285 -1.59 19.30 -0.73
N LEU A 286 -2.19 18.26 -1.30
CA LEU A 286 -3.55 17.79 -1.04
C LEU A 286 -3.48 16.31 -0.71
N ILE A 287 -4.17 15.89 0.35
CA ILE A 287 -4.27 14.48 0.71
C ILE A 287 -5.71 14.06 1.00
N SER A 288 -6.03 12.78 0.72
CA SER A 288 -7.20 12.15 1.30
C SER A 288 -6.90 11.73 2.73
N GLY A 289 -7.91 11.58 3.56
CA GLY A 289 -7.72 11.09 4.93
C GLY A 289 -9.04 10.90 5.63
N TYR A 290 -9.00 10.79 6.95
CA TYR A 290 -10.16 10.57 7.79
C TYR A 290 -10.36 11.73 8.75
N SER A 291 -11.62 12.18 8.91
CA SER A 291 -11.97 13.39 9.68
C SER A 291 -11.63 13.33 11.18
N THR A 292 -11.42 12.13 11.74
CA THR A 292 -11.04 11.92 13.15
C THR A 292 -9.55 11.57 13.33
N ASP A 293 -8.73 11.66 12.28
CA ASP A 293 -7.32 11.30 12.33
C ASP A 293 -6.52 12.24 13.26
N GLY A 294 -5.79 11.67 14.21
CA GLY A 294 -4.99 12.43 15.18
C GLY A 294 -3.84 13.22 14.55
N ARG A 295 -3.38 12.81 13.36
CA ARG A 295 -2.31 13.46 12.62
C ARG A 295 -2.74 14.81 12.02
N ILE A 296 -4.05 15.08 11.90
CA ILE A 296 -4.58 16.39 11.50
C ILE A 296 -4.07 17.47 12.46
N LYS A 297 -4.19 17.22 13.77
CA LYS A 297 -3.70 18.10 14.82
C LYS A 297 -2.18 18.14 14.88
N ALA A 298 -1.54 16.99 14.74
CA ALA A 298 -0.09 16.85 14.84
C ALA A 298 0.66 17.63 13.75
N PHE A 299 0.12 17.67 12.54
CA PHE A 299 0.76 18.27 11.35
C PHE A 299 0.10 19.57 10.89
N ASP A 300 -0.77 20.16 11.72
CA ASP A 300 -1.51 21.39 11.43
C ASP A 300 -2.18 21.37 10.05
N LEU A 301 -2.92 20.30 9.78
CA LEU A 301 -3.68 20.16 8.55
C LEU A 301 -5.04 20.87 8.68
N TYR A 302 -5.56 21.32 7.56
CA TYR A 302 -6.89 21.87 7.41
C TYR A 302 -7.75 20.92 6.60
N VAL A 303 -8.86 20.50 7.17
CA VAL A 303 -9.88 19.67 6.51
C VAL A 303 -10.74 20.58 5.65
N LEU A 304 -10.83 20.29 4.35
CA LEU A 304 -11.71 21.02 3.44
C LEU A 304 -13.15 20.61 3.66
N ASP A 305 -14.06 21.60 3.70
CA ASP A 305 -15.49 21.33 3.83
C ASP A 305 -16.03 20.64 2.58
N ASP A 306 -16.77 19.56 2.75
CA ASP A 306 -17.50 18.84 1.68
C ASP A 306 -18.84 19.55 1.41
N ASP A 307 -18.79 20.66 0.69
CA ASP A 307 -19.93 21.53 0.43
C ASP A 307 -21.01 20.91 -0.48
N LYS A 308 -20.66 19.85 -1.26
CA LYS A 308 -21.62 19.08 -2.07
C LYS A 308 -21.97 17.70 -1.50
N LYS A 309 -21.46 17.35 -0.31
CA LYS A 309 -21.84 16.16 0.47
C LYS A 309 -21.63 14.84 -0.26
N ILE A 310 -20.44 14.63 -0.82
CA ILE A 310 -20.09 13.33 -1.42
C ILE A 310 -19.77 12.25 -0.37
N PHE A 311 -19.39 12.66 0.85
CA PHE A 311 -19.06 11.73 1.92
C PHE A 311 -20.31 11.39 2.75
N PRO A 312 -20.81 10.14 2.72
CA PRO A 312 -21.92 9.74 3.56
C PRO A 312 -21.54 9.66 5.03
N PRO A 313 -22.50 9.48 5.95
CA PRO A 313 -22.21 9.24 7.36
C PRO A 313 -21.43 7.93 7.59
N TYR A 314 -20.33 8.01 8.37
CA TYR A 314 -19.45 6.90 8.75
C TYR A 314 -19.42 6.70 10.27
N PHE A 315 -20.56 6.41 10.86
CA PHE A 315 -20.65 6.13 12.30
C PHE A 315 -20.10 4.74 12.61
N ALA A 316 -19.16 4.68 13.56
CA ALA A 316 -18.60 3.42 14.01
C ALA A 316 -19.57 2.65 14.91
N ALA A 317 -19.71 1.36 14.66
CA ALA A 317 -20.53 0.45 15.47
C ALA A 317 -19.94 -0.97 15.50
N PRO A 318 -20.16 -1.78 16.55
CA PRO A 318 -19.85 -3.20 16.54
C PRO A 318 -20.71 -3.95 15.52
N VAL A 319 -20.09 -4.80 14.72
CA VAL A 319 -20.74 -5.64 13.71
C VAL A 319 -20.57 -7.09 14.10
N ILE A 320 -21.68 -7.79 14.35
CA ILE A 320 -21.70 -9.09 15.01
C ILE A 320 -22.74 -10.03 14.37
N LYS A 321 -22.46 -11.32 14.27
CA LYS A 321 -23.48 -12.29 13.81
C LYS A 321 -24.59 -12.48 14.84
N THR A 322 -25.85 -12.61 14.40
CA THR A 322 -26.98 -12.90 15.26
C THR A 322 -26.75 -14.15 16.12
N LYS A 323 -26.21 -15.22 15.53
CA LYS A 323 -25.85 -16.45 16.28
C LYS A 323 -24.79 -16.23 17.38
N THR A 324 -23.93 -15.22 17.24
CA THR A 324 -22.96 -14.88 18.27
C THR A 324 -23.65 -14.20 19.46
N LEU A 325 -24.65 -13.35 19.23
CA LEU A 325 -25.46 -12.76 20.29
C LEU A 325 -26.28 -13.82 21.04
N GLU A 326 -26.79 -14.82 20.35
CA GLU A 326 -27.47 -15.97 20.98
C GLU A 326 -26.51 -16.77 21.87
N LYS A 327 -25.29 -16.98 21.42
CA LYS A 327 -24.24 -17.68 22.18
C LYS A 327 -23.74 -16.87 23.39
N PHE A 328 -23.70 -15.54 23.29
CA PHE A 328 -23.20 -14.63 24.30
C PHE A 328 -24.28 -13.59 24.69
N PRO A 329 -25.29 -13.96 25.48
CA PRO A 329 -26.47 -13.10 25.73
C PRO A 329 -26.20 -11.75 26.40
N GLU A 330 -25.11 -11.64 27.19
CA GLU A 330 -24.72 -10.40 27.86
C GLU A 330 -23.95 -9.43 26.95
N LEU A 331 -23.54 -9.89 25.76
CA LEU A 331 -22.60 -9.15 24.91
C LEU A 331 -23.22 -7.88 24.34
N GLU A 332 -24.44 -7.95 23.80
CA GLU A 332 -25.15 -6.78 23.26
C GLU A 332 -25.31 -5.67 24.29
N LYS A 333 -25.84 -6.03 25.48
CA LYS A 333 -26.05 -5.08 26.58
C LYS A 333 -24.72 -4.44 26.99
N THR A 334 -23.65 -5.23 27.04
CA THR A 334 -22.31 -4.79 27.47
C THR A 334 -21.70 -3.83 26.46
N LEU A 335 -21.72 -4.16 25.15
CA LEU A 335 -21.18 -3.31 24.10
C LEU A 335 -21.98 -2.00 23.97
N ASN A 336 -23.30 -2.04 24.13
CA ASN A 336 -24.17 -0.87 24.09
C ASN A 336 -23.95 0.12 25.25
N LEU A 337 -23.17 -0.20 26.28
CA LEU A 337 -22.71 0.78 27.29
C LEU A 337 -21.86 1.90 26.67
N LEU A 338 -21.23 1.63 25.53
CA LEU A 338 -20.38 2.57 24.79
C LEU A 338 -21.19 3.43 23.80
N ALA A 339 -22.45 3.12 23.57
CA ALA A 339 -23.31 3.86 22.63
C ALA A 339 -23.39 5.35 23.01
N GLY A 340 -23.07 6.23 22.05
CA GLY A 340 -23.10 7.67 22.23
C GLY A 340 -22.07 8.23 23.24
N LYS A 341 -21.07 7.44 23.67
CA LYS A 341 -20.03 7.90 24.59
C LYS A 341 -18.86 8.61 23.89
N PHE A 342 -18.84 8.56 22.58
CA PHE A 342 -17.85 9.22 21.74
C PHE A 342 -18.48 10.39 21.01
N ASN A 343 -17.64 11.29 20.57
CA ASN A 343 -17.88 12.26 19.50
C ASN A 343 -16.57 12.44 18.72
N ASP A 344 -16.60 13.19 17.62
CA ASP A 344 -15.45 13.35 16.73
C ASP A 344 -14.23 13.92 17.47
N SER A 345 -14.43 14.91 18.36
CA SER A 345 -13.35 15.51 19.14
C SER A 345 -12.70 14.52 20.10
N ILE A 346 -13.50 13.70 20.80
CA ILE A 346 -12.98 12.65 21.70
C ILE A 346 -12.16 11.66 20.87
N MET A 347 -12.69 11.18 19.74
CA MET A 347 -11.99 10.18 18.95
C MET A 347 -10.69 10.73 18.34
N THR A 348 -10.71 11.97 17.85
CA THR A 348 -9.51 12.67 17.37
C THR A 348 -8.43 12.78 18.48
N ASP A 349 -8.82 13.06 19.73
CA ASP A 349 -7.87 13.11 20.86
C ASP A 349 -7.28 11.73 21.18
N LEU A 350 -8.09 10.67 21.17
CA LEU A 350 -7.62 9.30 21.36
C LEU A 350 -6.65 8.88 20.25
N ASN A 351 -6.98 9.19 19.00
CA ASN A 351 -6.13 8.94 17.85
C ASN A 351 -4.81 9.75 17.93
N TYR A 352 -4.86 11.03 18.34
CA TYR A 352 -3.66 11.84 18.57
C TYR A 352 -2.72 11.24 19.62
N LYS A 353 -3.27 10.69 20.71
CA LYS A 353 -2.48 9.98 21.73
C LYS A 353 -1.77 8.76 21.16
N ALA A 354 -2.42 7.99 20.27
CA ALA A 354 -1.82 6.83 19.64
C ALA A 354 -0.80 7.23 18.55
N ASP A 355 -1.23 8.06 17.60
CA ASP A 355 -0.48 8.31 16.37
C ASP A 355 0.70 9.25 16.57
N TYR A 356 0.55 10.26 17.46
CA TYR A 356 1.58 11.26 17.70
C TYR A 356 2.30 11.08 19.03
N LEU A 357 1.57 10.93 20.15
CA LEU A 357 2.18 10.73 21.47
C LEU A 357 2.68 9.30 21.70
N LYS A 358 2.45 8.39 20.77
CA LYS A 358 2.91 6.99 20.80
C LYS A 358 2.49 6.22 22.06
N GLN A 359 1.36 6.60 22.64
CA GLN A 359 0.79 5.84 23.74
C GLN A 359 0.20 4.53 23.24
N THR A 360 0.26 3.48 24.06
CA THR A 360 -0.31 2.18 23.68
C THR A 360 -1.83 2.22 23.65
N PRO A 361 -2.48 1.51 22.72
CA PRO A 361 -3.94 1.40 22.66
C PRO A 361 -4.56 0.97 23.99
N GLU A 362 -3.91 0.07 24.72
CA GLU A 362 -4.36 -0.38 26.03
C GLU A 362 -4.41 0.76 27.06
N LYS A 363 -3.35 1.60 27.13
CA LYS A 363 -3.32 2.75 28.03
C LYS A 363 -4.41 3.76 27.68
N ILE A 364 -4.56 4.08 26.39
CA ILE A 364 -5.57 5.03 25.90
C ILE A 364 -6.98 4.54 26.24
N ALA A 365 -7.26 3.26 25.97
CA ALA A 365 -8.54 2.63 26.28
C ALA A 365 -8.88 2.67 27.77
N ARG A 366 -7.92 2.35 28.63
CA ARG A 366 -8.09 2.40 30.10
C ARG A 366 -8.38 3.81 30.57
N ASP A 367 -7.58 4.79 30.14
CA ASP A 367 -7.73 6.19 30.53
C ASP A 367 -9.12 6.72 30.12
N PHE A 368 -9.56 6.40 28.88
CA PHE A 368 -10.90 6.75 28.40
C PHE A 368 -12.02 6.14 29.24
N LEU A 369 -11.93 4.83 29.53
CA LEU A 369 -12.94 4.14 30.33
C LEU A 369 -12.99 4.64 31.78
N VAL A 370 -11.86 5.05 32.35
CA VAL A 370 -11.81 5.69 33.67
C VAL A 370 -12.49 7.05 33.63
N GLN A 371 -12.19 7.89 32.65
CA GLN A 371 -12.79 9.22 32.49
C GLN A 371 -14.31 9.16 32.26
N THR A 372 -14.81 8.13 31.60
CA THR A 372 -16.24 7.93 31.34
C THR A 372 -16.97 7.14 32.45
N ASN A 373 -16.27 6.79 33.54
CA ASN A 373 -16.77 5.95 34.63
C ASN A 373 -17.24 4.55 34.19
N LEU A 374 -16.68 4.03 33.13
CA LEU A 374 -16.99 2.71 32.57
C LEU A 374 -15.92 1.66 32.87
N TYR A 375 -14.78 2.05 33.42
CA TYR A 375 -13.72 1.09 33.77
C TYR A 375 -14.12 0.21 34.94
N LYS A 376 -14.06 -1.10 34.73
CA LYS A 376 -14.12 -2.10 35.82
C LYS A 376 -12.92 -3.04 35.71
N LYS A 377 -12.43 -3.51 36.84
CA LYS A 377 -11.38 -4.54 36.85
C LYS A 377 -11.91 -5.81 36.18
N PRO A 378 -11.10 -6.50 35.37
CA PRO A 378 -11.49 -7.76 34.76
C PRO A 378 -12.00 -8.75 35.81
N ARG A 379 -13.12 -9.38 35.53
CA ARG A 379 -13.62 -10.50 36.33
C ARG A 379 -12.78 -11.73 36.04
N LYS A 380 -12.54 -12.56 37.03
CA LYS A 380 -11.84 -13.82 36.86
C LYS A 380 -12.73 -14.92 36.28
N GLY A 381 -13.63 -14.55 35.38
CA GLY A 381 -14.49 -15.48 34.67
C GLY A 381 -13.72 -16.39 33.74
N ASN A 382 -14.22 -17.57 33.50
CA ASN A 382 -13.51 -18.58 32.70
C ASN A 382 -14.45 -19.36 31.77
N THR A 383 -15.56 -18.74 31.36
CA THR A 383 -16.64 -19.47 30.69
C THR A 383 -16.37 -19.69 29.21
N GLN A 384 -16.38 -18.64 28.43
CA GLN A 384 -16.25 -18.72 26.97
C GLN A 384 -15.37 -17.60 26.46
N THR A 385 -14.69 -17.83 25.34
CA THR A 385 -13.80 -16.85 24.72
C THR A 385 -14.50 -16.15 23.57
N ILE A 386 -14.47 -14.82 23.56
CA ILE A 386 -14.92 -13.96 22.49
C ILE A 386 -13.71 -13.46 21.71
N LYS A 387 -13.74 -13.55 20.38
CA LYS A 387 -12.68 -13.11 19.48
C LYS A 387 -13.05 -11.80 18.82
N ILE A 388 -12.30 -10.73 19.12
CA ILE A 388 -12.51 -9.40 18.55
C ILE A 388 -11.51 -9.18 17.42
N GLY A 389 -11.99 -8.85 16.22
CA GLY A 389 -11.14 -8.47 15.08
C GLY A 389 -10.93 -6.97 14.98
N SER A 390 -9.91 -6.54 14.23
CA SER A 390 -9.74 -5.15 13.85
C SER A 390 -9.07 -4.97 12.48
N LYS A 391 -9.37 -3.84 11.84
CA LYS A 391 -8.61 -3.36 10.69
C LYS A 391 -7.21 -2.89 11.10
N ILE A 392 -6.38 -2.53 10.11
CA ILE A 392 -4.94 -2.23 10.29
C ILE A 392 -4.67 -0.74 10.53
N PHE A 393 -5.37 -0.07 11.45
CA PHE A 393 -5.08 1.31 11.81
C PHE A 393 -5.40 1.64 13.28
N GLY A 394 -4.78 2.72 13.80
CA GLY A 394 -4.71 3.04 15.23
C GLY A 394 -6.06 3.11 15.94
N GLU A 395 -7.06 3.78 15.35
CA GLU A 395 -8.41 3.88 15.90
C GLU A 395 -9.03 2.52 16.18
N GLN A 396 -8.88 1.59 15.25
CA GLN A 396 -9.41 0.24 15.40
C GLN A 396 -8.74 -0.53 16.54
N TYR A 397 -7.45 -0.32 16.77
CA TYR A 397 -6.75 -0.93 17.90
C TYR A 397 -7.23 -0.36 19.24
N ILE A 398 -7.46 0.96 19.31
CA ILE A 398 -8.02 1.61 20.50
C ILE A 398 -9.43 1.05 20.79
N LEU A 399 -10.31 1.00 19.78
CA LEU A 399 -11.66 0.46 19.92
C LEU A 399 -11.65 -1.00 20.36
N THR A 400 -10.76 -1.82 19.82
CA THR A 400 -10.62 -3.23 20.20
C THR A 400 -10.24 -3.39 21.66
N GLU A 401 -9.31 -2.56 22.18
CA GLU A 401 -8.93 -2.57 23.58
C GLU A 401 -10.06 -2.07 24.49
N ILE A 402 -10.81 -1.06 24.07
CA ILE A 402 -12.00 -0.58 24.80
C ILE A 402 -13.04 -1.69 24.90
N TYR A 403 -13.34 -2.39 23.80
CA TYR A 403 -14.27 -3.52 23.79
C TYR A 403 -13.77 -4.67 24.68
N ARG A 404 -12.49 -5.00 24.63
CA ARG A 404 -11.91 -6.02 25.48
C ARG A 404 -12.13 -5.69 26.96
N MET A 405 -11.76 -4.49 27.39
CA MET A 405 -11.87 -4.08 28.80
C MET A 405 -13.32 -4.01 29.29
N ILE A 406 -14.25 -3.55 28.44
CA ILE A 406 -15.68 -3.53 28.79
C ILE A 406 -16.21 -4.96 28.95
N ILE A 407 -15.93 -5.85 28.03
CA ILE A 407 -16.40 -7.23 28.13
C ILE A 407 -15.84 -7.92 29.36
N GLU A 408 -14.52 -7.87 29.59
CA GLU A 408 -13.87 -8.49 30.75
C GLU A 408 -14.30 -7.87 32.09
N GLY A 409 -14.66 -6.58 32.11
CA GLY A 409 -15.10 -5.88 33.32
C GLY A 409 -16.58 -6.11 33.69
N TYR A 410 -17.45 -6.40 32.71
CA TYR A 410 -18.88 -6.49 32.90
C TYR A 410 -19.45 -7.90 32.76
N THR A 411 -18.70 -8.81 32.15
CA THR A 411 -19.10 -10.21 31.95
C THR A 411 -18.03 -11.17 32.46
N ASP A 412 -18.35 -12.45 32.49
CA ASP A 412 -17.40 -13.52 32.82
C ASP A 412 -16.76 -14.15 31.57
N TYR A 413 -16.86 -13.48 30.39
CA TYR A 413 -16.25 -13.93 29.15
C TYR A 413 -14.77 -13.54 29.10
N LYS A 414 -13.95 -14.43 28.51
CA LYS A 414 -12.58 -14.10 28.10
C LYS A 414 -12.58 -13.40 26.76
N VAL A 415 -11.59 -12.58 26.50
CA VAL A 415 -11.42 -11.91 25.21
C VAL A 415 -10.08 -12.25 24.60
N GLU A 416 -10.10 -12.66 23.33
CA GLU A 416 -8.95 -12.78 22.45
C GLU A 416 -9.04 -11.68 21.38
N THR A 417 -8.02 -10.85 21.27
CA THR A 417 -7.97 -9.80 20.24
C THR A 417 -7.17 -10.26 19.03
N LYS A 418 -7.72 -10.11 17.83
CA LYS A 418 -7.08 -10.39 16.54
C LYS A 418 -6.95 -9.07 15.78
N THR A 419 -5.98 -8.27 16.17
CA THR A 419 -5.75 -6.94 15.62
C THR A 419 -4.97 -6.99 14.30
N GLY A 420 -5.18 -5.98 13.43
CA GLY A 420 -4.39 -5.81 12.23
C GLY A 420 -4.64 -6.85 11.13
N LEU A 421 -5.86 -7.37 11.04
CA LEU A 421 -6.21 -8.37 10.02
C LEU A 421 -6.07 -7.85 8.58
N GLY A 422 -6.26 -6.55 8.38
CA GLY A 422 -6.20 -5.90 7.07
C GLY A 422 -7.32 -4.89 6.86
N GLY A 423 -7.78 -4.73 5.61
CA GLY A 423 -8.88 -3.85 5.25
C GLY A 423 -10.27 -4.48 5.49
N THR A 424 -11.31 -3.74 5.10
CA THR A 424 -12.74 -4.10 5.27
C THR A 424 -13.06 -5.52 4.85
N LYS A 425 -12.63 -5.94 3.65
CA LYS A 425 -12.96 -7.26 3.12
C LYS A 425 -12.39 -8.39 3.98
N ILE A 426 -11.16 -8.25 4.44
CA ILE A 426 -10.48 -9.28 5.25
C ILE A 426 -11.18 -9.43 6.61
N CYS A 427 -11.54 -8.33 7.25
CA CYS A 427 -12.28 -8.36 8.52
C CYS A 427 -13.69 -8.96 8.33
N PHE A 428 -14.39 -8.57 7.26
CA PHE A 428 -15.71 -9.11 6.95
C PHE A 428 -15.66 -10.62 6.67
N ASP A 429 -14.70 -11.09 5.88
CA ASP A 429 -14.50 -12.52 5.62
C ASP A 429 -14.13 -13.29 6.89
N ALA A 430 -13.29 -12.71 7.75
CA ALA A 430 -12.96 -13.31 9.04
C ALA A 430 -14.20 -13.47 9.93
N LEU A 431 -15.12 -12.48 9.93
CA LEU A 431 -16.39 -12.57 10.62
C LEU A 431 -17.28 -13.65 9.99
N MET A 432 -17.42 -13.67 8.66
CA MET A 432 -18.25 -14.65 7.96
C MET A 432 -17.80 -16.09 8.19
N ASN A 433 -16.48 -16.33 8.29
CA ASN A 433 -15.86 -17.63 8.49
C ASN A 433 -15.63 -17.99 9.97
N ASP A 434 -16.25 -17.29 10.93
CA ASP A 434 -16.15 -17.54 12.38
C ASP A 434 -14.69 -17.47 12.93
N ALA A 435 -13.78 -16.82 12.21
CA ALA A 435 -12.43 -16.57 12.68
C ALA A 435 -12.39 -15.48 13.76
N ILE A 436 -13.37 -14.55 13.73
CA ILE A 436 -13.65 -13.54 14.76
C ILE A 436 -15.15 -13.55 15.06
N ASP A 437 -15.55 -13.08 16.24
CA ASP A 437 -16.94 -13.01 16.68
C ASP A 437 -17.60 -11.67 16.35
N PHE A 438 -16.82 -10.58 16.39
CA PHE A 438 -17.22 -9.24 15.96
C PHE A 438 -16.01 -8.33 15.71
N TYR A 439 -16.25 -7.17 15.09
CA TYR A 439 -15.27 -6.10 14.92
C TYR A 439 -15.96 -4.73 14.78
N PRO A 440 -15.26 -3.60 15.02
CA PRO A 440 -15.82 -2.28 14.73
C PRO A 440 -15.81 -1.99 13.22
N GLU A 441 -16.95 -1.59 12.68
CA GLU A 441 -17.12 -1.19 11.28
C GLU A 441 -17.84 0.15 11.19
N TYR A 442 -17.81 0.79 10.03
CA TYR A 442 -18.38 2.10 9.78
C TYR A 442 -19.58 1.99 8.84
N THR A 443 -20.67 2.72 9.15
CA THR A 443 -21.94 2.63 8.39
C THR A 443 -21.76 2.94 6.90
N GLY A 444 -20.97 3.97 6.55
CA GLY A 444 -20.65 4.30 5.16
C GLY A 444 -19.89 3.19 4.43
N THR A 445 -18.97 2.51 5.12
CA THR A 445 -18.27 1.33 4.57
C THR A 445 -19.24 0.17 4.36
N GLY A 446 -20.11 -0.10 5.33
CA GLY A 446 -21.18 -1.10 5.18
C GLY A 446 -22.05 -0.84 3.96
N LEU A 447 -22.46 0.42 3.78
CA LEU A 447 -23.29 0.85 2.66
C LEU A 447 -22.57 0.71 1.30
N LEU A 448 -21.40 1.35 1.17
CA LEU A 448 -20.76 1.57 -0.13
C LEU A 448 -19.82 0.46 -0.57
N VAL A 449 -19.21 -0.27 0.38
CA VAL A 449 -18.20 -1.30 0.07
C VAL A 449 -18.78 -2.71 0.15
N LEU A 450 -19.62 -2.98 1.15
CA LEU A 450 -20.13 -4.33 1.40
C LEU A 450 -21.50 -4.57 0.75
N LEU A 451 -22.47 -3.67 0.93
CA LEU A 451 -23.82 -3.82 0.35
C LEU A 451 -23.90 -3.37 -1.11
N LYS A 452 -23.25 -2.27 -1.47
CA LYS A 452 -23.23 -1.69 -2.84
C LYS A 452 -24.63 -1.56 -3.47
N PRO A 453 -25.59 -0.88 -2.84
CA PRO A 453 -26.91 -0.71 -3.40
C PRO A 453 -26.90 0.21 -4.63
N SER A 454 -28.09 0.43 -5.24
CA SER A 454 -28.22 1.36 -6.36
C SER A 454 -27.86 2.79 -5.95
N GLN A 455 -27.39 3.61 -6.91
CA GLN A 455 -27.05 5.03 -6.68
C GLN A 455 -28.23 5.79 -6.06
N LYS A 456 -29.45 5.57 -6.54
CA LYS A 456 -30.66 6.17 -5.99
C LYS A 456 -30.86 5.84 -4.50
N THR A 457 -30.61 4.59 -4.12
CA THR A 457 -30.70 4.16 -2.71
C THR A 457 -29.62 4.85 -1.87
N ILE A 458 -28.39 4.94 -2.38
CA ILE A 458 -27.29 5.65 -1.69
C ILE A 458 -27.68 7.10 -1.42
N GLU A 459 -28.17 7.83 -2.42
CA GLU A 459 -28.60 9.22 -2.29
C GLU A 459 -29.73 9.41 -1.27
N ASP A 460 -30.66 8.47 -1.19
CA ASP A 460 -31.78 8.54 -0.24
C ASP A 460 -31.36 8.23 1.20
N VAL A 461 -30.54 7.21 1.41
CA VAL A 461 -30.18 6.78 2.77
C VAL A 461 -29.03 7.62 3.37
N SER A 462 -28.17 8.21 2.54
CA SER A 462 -27.05 9.05 3.01
C SER A 462 -27.48 10.45 3.52
N LYS A 463 -28.79 10.78 3.45
CA LYS A 463 -29.33 12.07 3.90
C LYS A 463 -29.24 12.28 5.41
N SER A 464 -29.23 11.22 6.20
CA SER A 464 -29.02 11.30 7.65
C SER A 464 -28.30 10.06 8.19
N PRO A 465 -27.57 10.21 9.32
CA PRO A 465 -26.94 9.08 10.01
C PRO A 465 -27.89 7.94 10.34
N GLU A 466 -29.10 8.28 10.82
CA GLU A 466 -30.11 7.32 11.23
C GLU A 466 -30.58 6.49 10.03
N LYS A 467 -30.90 7.12 8.90
CA LYS A 467 -31.34 6.41 7.69
C LYS A 467 -30.24 5.48 7.17
N THR A 468 -28.98 5.95 7.19
CA THR A 468 -27.84 5.12 6.78
C THR A 468 -27.72 3.89 7.69
N PHE A 469 -27.77 4.10 9.01
CA PHE A 469 -27.67 3.02 9.99
C PHE A 469 -28.81 2.02 9.86
N ASP A 470 -30.06 2.49 9.81
CA ASP A 470 -31.23 1.62 9.74
C ASP A 470 -31.22 0.76 8.46
N TYR A 471 -30.87 1.36 7.33
CA TYR A 471 -30.75 0.64 6.06
C TYR A 471 -29.65 -0.43 6.12
N VAL A 472 -28.46 -0.05 6.59
CA VAL A 472 -27.31 -0.96 6.67
C VAL A 472 -27.62 -2.11 7.62
N ASN A 473 -28.16 -1.84 8.81
CA ASN A 473 -28.51 -2.86 9.78
C ASN A 473 -29.57 -3.84 9.23
N LEU A 474 -30.62 -3.32 8.59
CA LEU A 474 -31.68 -4.14 7.99
C LEU A 474 -31.13 -5.08 6.91
N GLU A 475 -30.37 -4.53 5.97
CA GLU A 475 -29.84 -5.32 4.86
C GLU A 475 -28.75 -6.31 5.29
N PHE A 476 -27.89 -5.96 6.27
CA PHE A 476 -26.91 -6.91 6.82
C PHE A 476 -27.57 -8.07 7.57
N ARG A 477 -28.63 -7.79 8.33
CA ARG A 477 -29.40 -8.85 8.99
C ARG A 477 -30.01 -9.79 7.96
N LYS A 478 -30.60 -9.25 6.90
CA LYS A 478 -31.30 -10.00 5.85
C LYS A 478 -30.33 -10.82 4.98
N GLN A 479 -29.20 -10.23 4.56
CA GLN A 479 -28.30 -10.88 3.60
C GLN A 479 -27.25 -11.76 4.27
N TYR A 480 -26.79 -11.40 5.47
CA TYR A 480 -25.63 -12.03 6.12
C TYR A 480 -25.92 -12.61 7.52
N GLY A 481 -27.10 -12.36 8.10
CA GLY A 481 -27.37 -12.72 9.49
C GLY A 481 -26.49 -11.96 10.49
N ILE A 482 -26.16 -10.70 10.16
CA ILE A 482 -25.28 -9.81 10.93
C ILE A 482 -26.10 -8.65 11.46
N GLU A 483 -25.86 -8.29 12.72
CA GLU A 483 -26.44 -7.12 13.35
C GLU A 483 -25.40 -6.03 13.56
N TRP A 484 -25.80 -4.79 13.34
CA TRP A 484 -25.06 -3.61 13.74
C TRP A 484 -25.61 -3.14 15.09
N LEU A 485 -24.76 -3.16 16.12
CA LEU A 485 -25.16 -2.63 17.42
C LEU A 485 -25.19 -1.10 17.40
N LYS A 486 -25.61 -0.48 18.52
CA LYS A 486 -25.77 0.98 18.58
C LYS A 486 -24.46 1.69 18.27
N PRO A 487 -24.50 2.75 17.43
CA PRO A 487 -23.31 3.54 17.10
C PRO A 487 -22.65 4.16 18.32
N LEU A 488 -21.33 4.25 18.27
CA LEU A 488 -20.51 4.79 19.35
C LEU A 488 -20.70 6.30 19.55
N GLY A 489 -21.04 7.05 18.48
CA GLY A 489 -21.37 8.47 18.53
C GLY A 489 -20.39 9.39 17.81
N PHE A 490 -19.37 8.89 17.12
CA PHE A 490 -18.46 9.67 16.27
C PHE A 490 -18.58 9.26 14.81
N ASN A 491 -18.26 10.20 13.91
CA ASN A 491 -18.33 10.07 12.46
C ASN A 491 -16.91 10.15 11.86
N ASN A 492 -16.33 9.02 11.49
CA ASN A 492 -15.03 8.95 10.84
C ASN A 492 -15.18 8.93 9.31
N ALA A 493 -15.61 10.06 8.74
CA ALA A 493 -15.80 10.20 7.29
C ALA A 493 -14.47 10.40 6.55
N TYR A 494 -14.47 10.12 5.26
CA TYR A 494 -13.39 10.59 4.41
C TYR A 494 -13.33 12.12 4.37
N ALA A 495 -12.14 12.64 4.15
CA ALA A 495 -11.92 14.08 4.04
C ALA A 495 -10.77 14.38 3.08
N LEU A 496 -10.81 15.53 2.43
CA LEU A 496 -9.66 16.12 1.77
C LEU A 496 -8.99 17.12 2.71
N MET A 497 -7.66 17.15 2.70
CA MET A 497 -6.88 17.96 3.62
C MET A 497 -5.71 18.62 2.91
N MET A 498 -5.38 19.81 3.39
CA MET A 498 -4.20 20.60 2.99
C MET A 498 -3.47 21.09 4.23
N ARG A 499 -2.20 21.51 4.09
CA ARG A 499 -1.56 22.29 5.16
C ARG A 499 -2.37 23.55 5.45
N ARG A 500 -2.66 23.85 6.72
CA ARG A 500 -3.49 25.00 7.12
C ARG A 500 -2.97 26.32 6.54
N LYS A 501 -1.67 26.57 6.65
CA LYS A 501 -1.03 27.75 6.08
C LYS A 501 -1.26 27.88 4.57
N GLN A 502 -1.09 26.78 3.84
CA GLN A 502 -1.28 26.74 2.39
C GLN A 502 -2.76 26.99 2.00
N ALA A 503 -3.70 26.35 2.70
CA ALA A 503 -5.13 26.55 2.47
C ALA A 503 -5.53 28.03 2.69
N GLN A 504 -4.99 28.68 3.73
CA GLN A 504 -5.22 30.11 4.02
C GLN A 504 -4.61 31.01 2.93
N GLU A 505 -3.36 30.77 2.53
CA GLU A 505 -2.67 31.54 1.48
C GLU A 505 -3.40 31.46 0.14
N LEU A 506 -3.90 30.27 -0.20
CA LEU A 506 -4.66 30.02 -1.43
C LEU A 506 -6.16 30.35 -1.31
N LYS A 507 -6.64 30.74 -0.11
CA LYS A 507 -8.04 31.02 0.22
C LYS A 507 -8.98 29.84 -0.07
N ILE A 508 -8.52 28.62 0.12
CA ILE A 508 -9.26 27.39 -0.09
C ILE A 508 -9.86 26.97 1.25
N LYS A 509 -11.20 26.91 1.36
CA LYS A 509 -11.93 26.49 2.54
C LYS A 509 -12.71 25.18 2.34
N ASN A 510 -13.24 25.00 1.14
CA ASN A 510 -14.04 23.85 0.77
C ASN A 510 -13.53 23.21 -0.53
N ILE A 511 -14.12 22.08 -0.90
CA ILE A 511 -13.70 21.34 -2.11
C ILE A 511 -14.01 22.13 -3.39
N SER A 512 -15.11 22.90 -3.42
CA SER A 512 -15.42 23.75 -4.57
C SER A 512 -14.40 24.89 -4.74
N ASP A 513 -13.88 25.48 -3.64
CA ASP A 513 -12.81 26.49 -3.72
C ASP A 513 -11.53 25.90 -4.32
N LEU A 514 -11.17 24.66 -3.94
CA LEU A 514 -10.03 23.94 -4.50
C LEU A 514 -10.20 23.75 -6.01
N LYS A 515 -11.39 23.34 -6.46
CA LYS A 515 -11.70 23.19 -7.88
C LYS A 515 -11.53 24.50 -8.63
N ASN A 516 -12.11 25.59 -8.12
CA ASN A 516 -12.01 26.92 -8.72
C ASN A 516 -10.54 27.39 -8.81
N TYR A 517 -9.74 27.13 -7.78
CA TYR A 517 -8.31 27.45 -7.78
C TYR A 517 -7.57 26.70 -8.90
N LEU A 518 -7.83 25.40 -9.07
CA LEU A 518 -7.18 24.59 -10.10
C LEU A 518 -7.59 24.98 -11.51
N ASP A 519 -8.83 25.39 -11.72
CA ASP A 519 -9.33 25.88 -13.03
C ASP A 519 -8.75 27.24 -13.41
N SER A 520 -8.32 28.04 -12.42
CA SER A 520 -7.72 29.36 -12.65
C SER A 520 -6.23 29.30 -13.03
N LYS A 521 -5.62 28.14 -12.96
CA LYS A 521 -4.19 27.88 -13.27
C LYS A 521 -4.02 27.12 -14.57
#